data_d1894c9694ad8e972dccb981c3e6655d
#
_entry.id   d1894c9694ad8e972dccb981c3e6655d
#
_cell.length_a   1.000
_cell.length_b   1.000
_cell.length_c   1.000
_cell.angle_alpha   90.00
_cell.angle_beta   90.00
_cell.angle_gamma   90.00
#
_symmetry.space_group_name_H-M   'P 1'
#
loop_
_entity.id
_entity.type
_entity.pdbx_description
1 polymer ?
#
loop_
_entity_poly.entity_id
_entity_poly.type
_entity_poly.pdbx_seq_one_letter_code
_entity_poly.pdbx_strand_id
1 'polypeptide(L)'
;MKIIENFFDSKGLSSDSEEFIKLYNPSTGEEYAHVPKTTRNEFEKIIGKMKSAQSLWANTPITKRSDILFKFKVLIEKNFDLIAKIISEEHGKVFSDAKGSLQRGLEVVDFACGIPHLLKGNHSINVGTNVDLFDIKQPLGICAGITPFNFPAMVPMWMFPLSIACGNAFMLKPSEKVPQCSLKLAELMSEAGLPDNVLTVVNGDKNIVDLILQCEDISSVSFVGSTPVAKYIYTECSKTNKRVQALGGAKNHMLIMEDANLEDAVNGLIGAAFGSAGERCMATSVAMPVGNIQKPFMDLLKEKASKIKVGESLDPQSEMGPLITKEHKQKVLSYIEKGCLLYTSDAAD
;
A
#
# COMPACT_ATOMS: atom_id res chain seq x y z
N MET A 1 7.36 26.24 5.90
CA MET A 1 7.26 24.89 5.30
C MET A 1 6.23 24.08 6.08
N LYS A 2 5.35 23.32 5.40
CA LYS A 2 4.35 22.47 6.08
C LYS A 2 5.05 21.28 6.74
N ILE A 3 4.71 20.98 8.00
CA ILE A 3 5.15 19.76 8.70
C ILE A 3 4.01 18.76 8.65
N ILE A 4 4.30 17.52 8.29
CA ILE A 4 3.35 16.42 8.23
C ILE A 4 3.61 15.52 9.44
N GLU A 5 2.79 15.68 10.47
CA GLU A 5 2.93 15.03 11.77
C GLU A 5 2.51 13.55 11.73
N ASN A 6 2.83 12.81 12.79
CA ASN A 6 2.25 11.50 13.05
C ASN A 6 0.75 11.63 13.39
N PHE A 7 -0.02 10.56 13.22
CA PHE A 7 -1.41 10.51 13.68
C PHE A 7 -1.51 9.67 14.95
N PHE A 8 -1.89 10.31 16.03
CA PHE A 8 -1.95 9.73 17.36
C PHE A 8 -2.97 10.48 18.24
N ASP A 9 -3.67 9.80 19.17
CA ASP A 9 -4.79 10.36 19.95
C ASP A 9 -5.83 11.07 19.03
N SER A 10 -6.12 10.47 17.86
CA SER A 10 -7.04 10.99 16.81
C SER A 10 -6.72 12.39 16.30
N LYS A 11 -5.45 12.79 16.36
CA LYS A 11 -4.94 14.09 15.90
C LYS A 11 -3.47 14.01 15.48
N GLY A 12 -2.96 15.10 14.93
CA GLY A 12 -1.52 15.25 14.70
C GLY A 12 -0.73 15.22 16.02
N LEU A 13 0.38 14.52 16.03
CA LEU A 13 1.35 14.52 17.11
C LEU A 13 2.59 15.30 16.65
N SER A 14 2.80 16.47 17.23
CA SER A 14 4.06 17.21 17.03
C SER A 14 5.22 16.35 17.51
N SER A 15 6.21 16.17 16.64
CA SER A 15 7.39 15.38 16.96
C SER A 15 8.46 16.23 17.61
N ASP A 16 9.13 15.67 18.61
CA ASP A 16 10.35 16.25 19.23
C ASP A 16 11.61 15.98 18.37
N SER A 17 11.45 15.39 17.17
CA SER A 17 12.56 15.08 16.28
C SER A 17 13.13 16.32 15.62
N GLU A 18 14.46 16.43 15.64
CA GLU A 18 15.21 17.42 14.87
C GLU A 18 15.51 16.93 13.44
N GLU A 19 15.26 15.64 13.14
CA GLU A 19 15.49 15.05 11.84
C GLU A 19 14.21 15.02 11.00
N PHE A 20 14.31 15.51 9.78
CA PHE A 20 13.19 15.58 8.84
C PHE A 20 13.52 14.91 7.51
N ILE A 21 12.49 14.35 6.90
CA ILE A 21 12.51 13.87 5.52
C ILE A 21 11.79 14.90 4.66
N LYS A 22 12.42 15.35 3.58
CA LYS A 22 11.84 16.30 2.63
C LYS A 22 10.92 15.60 1.66
N LEU A 23 9.76 16.20 1.42
CA LEU A 23 8.79 15.73 0.43
C LEU A 23 8.79 16.61 -0.79
N TYR A 24 8.79 15.97 -1.95
CA TYR A 24 8.80 16.63 -3.26
C TYR A 24 7.55 16.23 -4.04
N ASN A 25 6.95 17.19 -4.74
CA ASN A 25 5.94 16.87 -5.75
C ASN A 25 6.65 16.27 -6.97
N PRO A 26 6.36 15.00 -7.34
CA PRO A 26 7.04 14.37 -8.47
C PRO A 26 6.81 15.08 -9.82
N SER A 27 5.67 15.76 -9.98
CA SER A 27 5.32 16.47 -11.23
C SER A 27 6.12 17.75 -11.42
N THR A 28 6.38 18.50 -10.34
CA THR A 28 7.06 19.79 -10.41
C THR A 28 8.52 19.73 -9.94
N GLY A 29 8.86 18.73 -9.11
CA GLY A 29 10.16 18.63 -8.45
C GLY A 29 10.33 19.58 -7.25
N GLU A 30 9.27 20.31 -6.87
CA GLU A 30 9.30 21.28 -5.78
C GLU A 30 9.15 20.60 -4.42
N GLU A 31 9.91 21.07 -3.44
CA GLU A 31 9.78 20.69 -2.04
C GLU A 31 8.55 21.36 -1.45
N TYR A 32 7.58 20.56 -0.92
CA TYR A 32 6.32 21.10 -0.42
C TYR A 32 6.08 20.87 1.08
N ALA A 33 6.73 19.89 1.69
CA ALA A 33 6.55 19.59 3.11
C ALA A 33 7.75 18.83 3.70
N HIS A 34 7.79 18.77 5.03
CA HIS A 34 8.71 17.95 5.81
C HIS A 34 7.96 16.92 6.66
N VAL A 35 8.54 15.76 6.83
CA VAL A 35 8.05 14.69 7.70
C VAL A 35 9.08 14.43 8.79
N PRO A 36 8.75 14.59 10.08
CA PRO A 36 9.66 14.26 11.16
C PRO A 36 9.88 12.74 11.24
N LYS A 37 11.07 12.31 11.60
CA LYS A 37 11.36 10.92 11.89
C LYS A 37 10.92 10.63 13.33
N THR A 38 9.97 9.73 13.52
CA THR A 38 9.49 9.34 14.84
C THR A 38 10.66 8.85 15.71
N THR A 39 10.81 9.43 16.90
CA THR A 39 11.85 9.05 17.85
C THR A 39 11.46 7.77 18.60
N ARG A 40 12.46 7.11 19.25
CA ARG A 40 12.21 5.95 20.11
C ARG A 40 11.24 6.28 21.24
N ASN A 41 11.40 7.44 21.90
CA ASN A 41 10.54 7.83 23.02
C ASN A 41 9.09 8.03 22.58
N GLU A 42 8.87 8.65 21.42
CA GLU A 42 7.53 8.79 20.83
C GLU A 42 6.94 7.41 20.50
N PHE A 43 7.73 6.52 19.89
CA PHE A 43 7.30 5.16 19.57
C PHE A 43 6.85 4.40 20.82
N GLU A 44 7.64 4.41 21.89
CA GLU A 44 7.32 3.73 23.16
C GLU A 44 6.05 4.31 23.81
N LYS A 45 5.86 5.62 23.77
CA LYS A 45 4.63 6.30 24.22
C LYS A 45 3.41 5.84 23.40
N ILE A 46 3.55 5.78 22.07
CA ILE A 46 2.48 5.34 21.17
C ILE A 46 2.10 3.88 21.48
N ILE A 47 3.08 2.98 21.60
CA ILE A 47 2.83 1.56 21.93
C ILE A 47 2.09 1.41 23.25
N GLY A 48 2.49 2.14 24.29
CA GLY A 48 1.83 2.11 25.60
C GLY A 48 0.34 2.46 25.53
N LYS A 49 -0.01 3.46 24.73
CA LYS A 49 -1.41 3.87 24.51
C LYS A 49 -2.17 2.85 23.65
N MET A 50 -1.53 2.34 22.60
CA MET A 50 -2.14 1.32 21.74
C MET A 50 -2.49 0.04 22.50
N LYS A 51 -1.68 -0.39 23.46
CA LYS A 51 -1.98 -1.57 24.33
C LYS A 51 -3.30 -1.37 25.08
N SER A 52 -3.47 -0.23 25.69
CA SER A 52 -4.70 0.10 26.44
C SER A 52 -5.91 0.17 25.50
N ALA A 53 -5.77 0.84 24.35
CA ALA A 53 -6.82 0.95 23.35
C ALA A 53 -7.22 -0.42 22.76
N GLN A 54 -6.24 -1.27 22.46
CA GLN A 54 -6.47 -2.61 21.91
C GLN A 54 -7.26 -3.50 22.89
N SER A 55 -6.92 -3.47 24.17
CA SER A 55 -7.62 -4.25 25.19
C SER A 55 -9.11 -3.89 25.26
N LEU A 56 -9.45 -2.61 25.17
CA LEU A 56 -10.83 -2.14 25.12
C LEU A 56 -11.52 -2.48 23.80
N TRP A 57 -10.81 -2.30 22.67
CA TRP A 57 -11.32 -2.58 21.34
C TRP A 57 -11.60 -4.07 21.11
N ALA A 58 -10.75 -4.96 21.60
CA ALA A 58 -10.93 -6.41 21.53
C ALA A 58 -12.27 -6.86 22.13
N ASN A 59 -12.75 -6.17 23.18
CA ASN A 59 -14.00 -6.45 23.86
C ASN A 59 -15.21 -5.71 23.24
N THR A 60 -14.99 -4.89 22.20
CA THR A 60 -16.08 -4.20 21.50
C THR A 60 -16.88 -5.20 20.66
N PRO A 61 -18.22 -5.25 20.76
CA PRO A 61 -19.04 -6.15 19.95
C PRO A 61 -18.72 -6.04 18.45
N ILE A 62 -18.65 -7.19 17.78
CA ILE A 62 -18.27 -7.29 16.37
C ILE A 62 -19.16 -6.45 15.46
N THR A 63 -20.45 -6.34 15.76
CA THR A 63 -21.40 -5.49 15.00
C THR A 63 -21.05 -4.01 15.12
N LYS A 64 -20.67 -3.53 16.31
CA LYS A 64 -20.21 -2.15 16.49
C LYS A 64 -18.92 -1.85 15.72
N ARG A 65 -18.01 -2.83 15.66
CA ARG A 65 -16.79 -2.70 14.84
C ARG A 65 -17.13 -2.61 13.35
N SER A 66 -18.06 -3.43 12.88
CA SER A 66 -18.56 -3.40 11.51
C SER A 66 -19.25 -2.06 11.17
N ASP A 67 -20.07 -1.51 12.07
CA ASP A 67 -20.75 -0.22 11.87
C ASP A 67 -19.77 0.94 11.62
N ILE A 68 -18.64 0.93 12.30
CA ILE A 68 -17.57 1.94 12.09
C ILE A 68 -16.97 1.78 10.69
N LEU A 69 -16.75 0.55 10.22
CA LEU A 69 -16.23 0.30 8.87
C LEU A 69 -17.22 0.74 7.78
N PHE A 70 -18.52 0.52 7.97
CA PHE A 70 -19.55 1.06 7.05
C PHE A 70 -19.52 2.59 7.00
N LYS A 71 -19.38 3.27 8.14
CA LYS A 71 -19.25 4.73 8.20
C LYS A 71 -17.97 5.19 7.50
N PHE A 72 -16.85 4.49 7.73
CA PHE A 72 -15.57 4.78 7.07
C PHE A 72 -15.68 4.64 5.55
N LYS A 73 -16.32 3.58 5.03
CA LYS A 73 -16.62 3.42 3.62
C LYS A 73 -17.35 4.64 3.06
N VAL A 74 -18.42 5.06 3.70
CA VAL A 74 -19.21 6.24 3.26
C VAL A 74 -18.36 7.52 3.29
N LEU A 75 -17.47 7.67 4.27
CA LEU A 75 -16.58 8.83 4.35
C LEU A 75 -15.52 8.83 3.23
N ILE A 76 -14.98 7.66 2.86
CA ILE A 76 -14.10 7.55 1.69
C ILE A 76 -14.86 7.94 0.42
N GLU A 77 -16.06 7.40 0.21
CA GLU A 77 -16.89 7.70 -0.97
C GLU A 77 -17.17 9.21 -1.09
N LYS A 78 -17.50 9.87 0.01
CA LYS A 78 -17.70 11.34 0.06
C LYS A 78 -16.44 12.14 -0.22
N ASN A 79 -15.27 11.63 0.14
CA ASN A 79 -13.99 12.28 -0.04
C ASN A 79 -13.17 11.70 -1.21
N PHE A 80 -13.80 10.93 -2.11
CA PHE A 80 -13.12 10.11 -3.10
C PHE A 80 -12.18 10.94 -3.99
N ASP A 81 -12.66 12.05 -4.53
CA ASP A 81 -11.87 12.93 -5.40
C ASP A 81 -10.76 13.67 -4.63
N LEU A 82 -11.02 14.05 -3.38
CA LEU A 82 -9.99 14.65 -2.54
C LEU A 82 -8.84 13.66 -2.26
N ILE A 83 -9.16 12.42 -1.91
CA ILE A 83 -8.15 11.39 -1.64
C ILE A 83 -7.37 11.08 -2.93
N ALA A 84 -8.06 10.93 -4.06
CA ALA A 84 -7.43 10.70 -5.36
C ALA A 84 -6.48 11.85 -5.74
N LYS A 85 -6.86 13.09 -5.45
CA LYS A 85 -6.01 14.27 -5.66
C LYS A 85 -4.75 14.21 -4.79
N ILE A 86 -4.89 13.90 -3.48
CA ILE A 86 -3.73 13.72 -2.59
C ILE A 86 -2.78 12.64 -3.14
N ILE A 87 -3.31 11.50 -3.60
CA ILE A 87 -2.51 10.43 -4.21
C ILE A 87 -1.74 10.95 -5.43
N SER A 88 -2.40 11.71 -6.34
CA SER A 88 -1.75 12.24 -7.53
C SER A 88 -0.65 13.24 -7.19
N GLU A 89 -0.88 14.12 -6.23
CA GLU A 89 0.08 15.16 -5.82
C GLU A 89 1.34 14.57 -5.14
N GLU A 90 1.18 13.55 -4.28
CA GLU A 90 2.33 12.99 -3.56
C GLU A 90 3.05 11.86 -4.30
N HIS A 91 2.35 11.14 -5.22
CA HIS A 91 2.93 10.03 -5.97
C HIS A 91 3.34 10.42 -7.40
N GLY A 92 2.63 11.34 -8.03
CA GLY A 92 2.84 11.68 -9.43
C GLY A 92 1.99 10.89 -10.44
N LYS A 93 1.22 9.88 -10.04
CA LYS A 93 0.33 9.16 -10.97
C LYS A 93 -0.83 10.03 -11.41
N VAL A 94 -1.31 9.81 -12.64
CA VAL A 94 -2.46 10.55 -13.17
C VAL A 94 -3.72 10.31 -12.35
N PHE A 95 -4.62 11.31 -12.36
CA PHE A 95 -5.80 11.32 -11.48
C PHE A 95 -6.72 10.12 -11.69
N SER A 96 -6.88 9.64 -12.93
CA SER A 96 -7.65 8.43 -13.24
C SER A 96 -7.05 7.17 -12.61
N ASP A 97 -5.72 7.02 -12.62
CA ASP A 97 -5.01 5.91 -11.96
C ASP A 97 -5.14 5.99 -10.43
N ALA A 98 -5.12 7.21 -9.87
CA ALA A 98 -5.32 7.43 -8.45
C ALA A 98 -6.73 6.98 -8.02
N LYS A 99 -7.77 7.35 -8.78
CA LYS A 99 -9.16 6.89 -8.57
C LYS A 99 -9.28 5.37 -8.66
N GLY A 100 -8.71 4.76 -9.70
CA GLY A 100 -8.74 3.30 -9.86
C GLY A 100 -8.06 2.57 -8.70
N SER A 101 -6.93 3.08 -8.21
CA SER A 101 -6.24 2.49 -7.06
C SER A 101 -7.01 2.67 -5.75
N LEU A 102 -7.66 3.82 -5.54
CA LEU A 102 -8.50 4.07 -4.38
C LEU A 102 -9.72 3.13 -4.37
N GLN A 103 -10.37 2.95 -5.54
CA GLN A 103 -11.49 2.03 -5.69
C GLN A 103 -11.13 0.60 -5.29
N ARG A 104 -9.95 0.10 -5.70
CA ARG A 104 -9.46 -1.23 -5.31
C ARG A 104 -9.22 -1.37 -3.80
N GLY A 105 -8.81 -0.30 -3.14
CA GLY A 105 -8.72 -0.27 -1.67
C GLY A 105 -10.09 -0.28 -1.00
N LEU A 106 -11.05 0.47 -1.56
CA LEU A 106 -12.43 0.54 -1.05
C LEU A 106 -13.14 -0.82 -1.11
N GLU A 107 -12.89 -1.64 -2.13
CA GLU A 107 -13.41 -3.01 -2.23
C GLU A 107 -12.99 -3.89 -1.05
N VAL A 108 -11.77 -3.70 -0.53
CA VAL A 108 -11.31 -4.44 0.67
C VAL A 108 -11.96 -3.90 1.95
N VAL A 109 -12.20 -2.59 2.04
CA VAL A 109 -13.00 -2.01 3.13
C VAL A 109 -14.41 -2.60 3.13
N ASP A 110 -15.01 -2.71 1.94
CA ASP A 110 -16.34 -3.32 1.76
C ASP A 110 -16.37 -4.79 2.23
N PHE A 111 -15.36 -5.57 1.85
CA PHE A 111 -15.17 -6.93 2.36
C PHE A 111 -15.03 -6.96 3.89
N ALA A 112 -14.29 -6.02 4.49
CA ALA A 112 -14.11 -5.93 5.93
C ALA A 112 -15.41 -5.59 6.68
N CYS A 113 -16.36 -4.90 6.06
CA CYS A 113 -17.68 -4.65 6.63
C CYS A 113 -18.44 -5.96 6.90
N GLY A 114 -18.18 -7.01 6.13
CA GLY A 114 -18.74 -8.35 6.30
C GLY A 114 -18.14 -9.20 7.44
N ILE A 115 -17.23 -8.64 8.24
CA ILE A 115 -16.47 -9.36 9.26
C ILE A 115 -17.33 -10.19 10.26
N PRO A 116 -18.57 -9.79 10.63
CA PRO A 116 -19.40 -10.59 11.52
C PRO A 116 -19.68 -12.01 11.00
N HIS A 117 -19.69 -12.18 9.67
CA HIS A 117 -19.87 -13.50 9.05
C HIS A 117 -18.58 -14.32 8.99
N LEU A 118 -17.42 -13.65 8.89
CA LEU A 118 -16.11 -14.29 8.76
C LEU A 118 -15.51 -14.75 10.10
N LEU A 119 -15.88 -14.08 11.20
CA LEU A 119 -15.38 -14.39 12.54
C LEU A 119 -16.25 -15.41 13.31
N LYS A 120 -17.23 -16.03 12.65
CA LYS A 120 -17.94 -17.16 13.25
C LYS A 120 -16.97 -18.31 13.47
N GLY A 121 -17.11 -18.97 14.64
CA GLY A 121 -16.44 -20.24 14.92
C GLY A 121 -17.20 -21.42 14.32
N ASN A 122 -16.57 -22.57 14.35
CA ASN A 122 -17.16 -23.85 13.97
C ASN A 122 -17.47 -24.66 15.23
N HIS A 123 -18.46 -25.56 15.13
CA HIS A 123 -18.80 -26.52 16.15
C HIS A 123 -18.97 -27.91 15.51
N SER A 124 -18.35 -28.90 16.08
CA SER A 124 -18.48 -30.32 15.65
C SER A 124 -18.84 -31.17 16.82
N ILE A 125 -19.88 -32.01 16.64
CA ILE A 125 -20.40 -32.92 17.66
C ILE A 125 -19.78 -34.31 17.47
N ASN A 126 -19.44 -34.98 18.57
CA ASN A 126 -18.94 -36.37 18.58
C ASN A 126 -17.65 -36.55 17.72
N VAL A 127 -16.72 -35.64 17.82
CA VAL A 127 -15.40 -35.79 17.18
C VAL A 127 -14.54 -36.88 17.83
N GLY A 128 -14.96 -37.37 18.99
CA GLY A 128 -14.49 -38.51 19.74
C GLY A 128 -15.59 -38.98 20.72
N THR A 129 -15.38 -40.08 21.45
CA THR A 129 -16.35 -40.56 22.41
C THR A 129 -16.61 -39.55 23.52
N ASN A 130 -17.82 -38.95 23.54
CA ASN A 130 -18.21 -37.88 24.47
C ASN A 130 -17.38 -36.58 24.34
N VAL A 131 -16.89 -36.28 23.14
CA VAL A 131 -16.09 -35.06 22.88
C VAL A 131 -16.73 -34.25 21.78
N ASP A 132 -17.11 -33.01 22.09
CA ASP A 132 -17.48 -31.96 21.12
C ASP A 132 -16.33 -30.97 20.99
N LEU A 133 -16.20 -30.36 19.81
CA LEU A 133 -15.17 -29.39 19.51
C LEU A 133 -15.77 -28.08 18.98
N PHE A 134 -15.26 -26.98 19.44
CA PHE A 134 -15.55 -25.66 18.86
C PHE A 134 -14.28 -24.81 18.77
N ASP A 135 -14.24 -23.86 17.83
CA ASP A 135 -13.18 -22.86 17.70
C ASP A 135 -13.69 -21.45 17.95
N ILE A 136 -12.82 -20.60 18.50
CA ILE A 136 -13.08 -19.20 18.77
C ILE A 136 -12.02 -18.37 18.08
N LYS A 137 -12.44 -17.33 17.32
CA LYS A 137 -11.54 -16.37 16.70
C LYS A 137 -11.23 -15.25 17.70
N GLN A 138 -9.95 -15.02 17.98
CA GLN A 138 -9.49 -13.99 18.91
C GLN A 138 -8.54 -13.02 18.20
N PRO A 139 -8.53 -11.70 18.58
CA PRO A 139 -7.56 -10.76 18.07
C PRO A 139 -6.14 -11.13 18.49
N LEU A 140 -5.17 -10.75 17.68
CA LEU A 140 -3.73 -10.97 17.95
C LEU A 140 -3.15 -9.97 18.95
N GLY A 141 -3.70 -8.77 18.99
CA GLY A 141 -3.16 -7.67 19.78
C GLY A 141 -2.85 -6.43 18.92
N ILE A 142 -1.64 -5.91 19.01
CA ILE A 142 -1.17 -4.84 18.13
C ILE A 142 -0.58 -5.46 16.86
N CYS A 143 -1.08 -5.01 15.71
CA CYS A 143 -0.54 -5.36 14.40
C CYS A 143 0.11 -4.13 13.76
N ALA A 144 1.11 -4.33 12.92
CA ALA A 144 1.73 -3.24 12.18
C ALA A 144 1.68 -3.48 10.66
N GLY A 145 1.58 -2.39 9.91
CA GLY A 145 1.64 -2.39 8.44
C GLY A 145 2.72 -1.43 7.96
N ILE A 146 3.60 -1.91 7.09
CA ILE A 146 4.65 -1.12 6.46
C ILE A 146 4.36 -1.11 4.96
N THR A 147 4.02 0.05 4.40
CA THR A 147 3.46 0.15 3.05
C THR A 147 4.37 0.91 2.09
N PRO A 148 4.33 0.55 0.79
CA PRO A 148 5.15 1.17 -0.24
C PRO A 148 4.56 2.50 -0.72
N PHE A 149 5.32 3.21 -1.55
CA PHE A 149 4.91 4.50 -2.10
C PHE A 149 3.90 4.40 -3.25
N ASN A 150 3.90 3.30 -3.99
CA ASN A 150 3.18 3.21 -5.27
C ASN A 150 1.64 3.11 -5.14
N PHE A 151 1.13 2.73 -3.98
CA PHE A 151 -0.29 2.65 -3.68
C PHE A 151 -0.59 3.16 -2.27
N PRO A 152 -0.53 4.49 -2.03
CA PRO A 152 -0.60 5.07 -0.69
C PRO A 152 -1.97 4.95 -0.01
N ALA A 153 -3.03 4.63 -0.75
CA ALA A 153 -4.36 4.30 -0.21
C ALA A 153 -4.63 2.78 -0.25
N MET A 154 -4.46 2.16 -1.43
CA MET A 154 -4.88 0.78 -1.67
C MET A 154 -4.18 -0.20 -0.72
N VAL A 155 -2.86 -0.13 -0.59
CA VAL A 155 -2.11 -1.09 0.24
C VAL A 155 -2.38 -0.90 1.74
N PRO A 156 -2.42 0.31 2.33
CA PRO A 156 -2.91 0.50 3.68
C PRO A 156 -4.31 -0.08 3.92
N MET A 157 -5.25 0.14 2.99
CA MET A 157 -6.61 -0.38 3.09
C MET A 157 -6.71 -1.92 2.92
N TRP A 158 -5.69 -2.59 2.42
CA TRP A 158 -5.61 -4.05 2.48
C TRP A 158 -5.29 -4.57 3.88
N MET A 159 -4.68 -3.76 4.73
CA MET A 159 -4.12 -4.18 6.01
C MET A 159 -4.97 -3.74 7.20
N PHE A 160 -5.10 -2.43 7.44
CA PHE A 160 -5.68 -1.93 8.69
C PHE A 160 -7.18 -2.20 8.84
N PRO A 161 -8.05 -2.13 7.79
CA PRO A 161 -9.49 -2.32 7.99
C PRO A 161 -9.82 -3.74 8.49
N LEU A 162 -9.23 -4.77 7.87
CA LEU A 162 -9.42 -6.15 8.29
C LEU A 162 -8.84 -6.42 9.68
N SER A 163 -7.66 -5.88 9.98
CA SER A 163 -7.03 -6.03 11.28
C SER A 163 -7.89 -5.42 12.39
N ILE A 164 -8.38 -4.19 12.17
CA ILE A 164 -9.25 -3.46 13.11
C ILE A 164 -10.59 -4.19 13.25
N ALA A 165 -11.19 -4.66 12.16
CA ALA A 165 -12.42 -5.45 12.17
C ALA A 165 -12.29 -6.68 13.05
N CYS A 166 -11.12 -7.34 13.05
CA CYS A 166 -10.83 -8.51 13.89
C CYS A 166 -10.58 -8.17 15.37
N GLY A 167 -10.60 -6.88 15.77
CA GLY A 167 -10.41 -6.45 17.16
C GLY A 167 -8.96 -6.13 17.53
N ASN A 168 -8.06 -6.02 16.55
CA ASN A 168 -6.69 -5.60 16.77
C ASN A 168 -6.56 -4.07 16.78
N ALA A 169 -5.54 -3.53 17.45
CA ALA A 169 -5.03 -2.20 17.17
C ALA A 169 -4.03 -2.28 16.00
N PHE A 170 -3.90 -1.20 15.25
CA PHE A 170 -3.06 -1.19 14.06
C PHE A 170 -2.15 0.04 14.00
N MET A 171 -0.85 -0.20 13.87
CA MET A 171 0.15 0.81 13.59
C MET A 171 0.48 0.81 12.11
N LEU A 172 0.21 1.90 11.41
CA LEU A 172 0.53 2.07 10.00
C LEU A 172 1.81 2.91 9.86
N LYS A 173 2.83 2.34 9.21
CA LYS A 173 4.02 3.05 8.75
C LYS A 173 3.95 3.20 7.23
N PRO A 174 3.46 4.33 6.70
CA PRO A 174 3.46 4.59 5.27
C PRO A 174 4.88 4.78 4.74
N SER A 175 5.04 4.74 3.41
CA SER A 175 6.28 5.21 2.81
C SER A 175 6.51 6.67 3.18
N GLU A 176 7.75 6.98 3.53
CA GLU A 176 8.19 8.34 3.86
C GLU A 176 8.00 9.34 2.71
N LYS A 177 7.78 8.85 1.48
CA LYS A 177 7.58 9.68 0.29
C LYS A 177 6.14 10.12 0.08
N VAL A 178 5.16 9.38 0.63
CA VAL A 178 3.73 9.54 0.37
C VAL A 178 2.89 9.37 1.65
N PRO A 179 3.13 10.15 2.72
CA PRO A 179 2.47 9.96 4.01
C PRO A 179 1.06 10.54 4.08
N GLN A 180 0.74 11.58 3.29
CA GLN A 180 -0.48 12.37 3.46
C GLN A 180 -1.75 11.55 3.23
N CYS A 181 -1.75 10.66 2.24
CA CYS A 181 -2.90 9.81 1.96
C CYS A 181 -3.23 8.90 3.16
N SER A 182 -2.22 8.27 3.76
CA SER A 182 -2.40 7.42 4.95
C SER A 182 -2.92 8.18 6.15
N LEU A 183 -2.45 9.42 6.36
CA LEU A 183 -2.95 10.32 7.41
C LEU A 183 -4.41 10.69 7.16
N LYS A 184 -4.77 11.02 5.91
CA LYS A 184 -6.17 11.33 5.56
C LYS A 184 -7.09 10.13 5.81
N LEU A 185 -6.66 8.92 5.50
CA LEU A 185 -7.42 7.72 5.81
C LEU A 185 -7.60 7.52 7.33
N ALA A 186 -6.58 7.79 8.13
CA ALA A 186 -6.66 7.71 9.58
C ALA A 186 -7.60 8.77 10.19
N GLU A 187 -7.59 10.01 9.67
CA GLU A 187 -8.56 11.05 10.03
C GLU A 187 -10.00 10.60 9.76
N LEU A 188 -10.27 10.06 8.56
CA LEU A 188 -11.60 9.57 8.20
C LEU A 188 -12.04 8.37 9.05
N MET A 189 -11.10 7.52 9.45
CA MET A 189 -11.39 6.40 10.34
C MET A 189 -11.76 6.90 11.76
N SER A 190 -11.08 7.93 12.26
CA SER A 190 -11.46 8.60 13.51
C SER A 190 -12.83 9.28 13.41
N GLU A 191 -13.10 9.99 12.29
CA GLU A 191 -14.42 10.59 12.01
C GLU A 191 -15.54 9.53 11.95
N ALA A 192 -15.24 8.33 11.48
CA ALA A 192 -16.17 7.20 11.48
C ALA A 192 -16.51 6.70 12.90
N GLY A 193 -15.76 7.14 13.91
CA GLY A 193 -15.96 6.81 15.31
C GLY A 193 -15.05 5.72 15.85
N LEU A 194 -13.91 5.44 15.18
CA LEU A 194 -12.90 4.55 15.74
C LEU A 194 -12.30 5.17 17.01
N PRO A 195 -12.20 4.43 18.12
CA PRO A 195 -11.58 4.95 19.35
C PRO A 195 -10.11 5.33 19.14
N ASP A 196 -9.65 6.33 19.91
CA ASP A 196 -8.27 6.80 19.89
C ASP A 196 -7.27 5.64 20.03
N ASN A 197 -6.17 5.71 19.29
CA ASN A 197 -5.06 4.76 19.36
C ASN A 197 -5.37 3.31 18.92
N VAL A 198 -6.56 3.02 18.41
CA VAL A 198 -6.82 1.76 17.71
C VAL A 198 -6.17 1.76 16.32
N LEU A 199 -6.13 2.92 15.66
CA LEU A 199 -5.31 3.17 14.46
C LEU A 199 -4.35 4.32 14.73
N THR A 200 -3.07 4.11 14.50
CA THR A 200 -2.02 5.15 14.55
C THR A 200 -1.22 5.16 13.27
N VAL A 201 -0.73 6.33 12.86
CA VAL A 201 0.19 6.46 11.73
C VAL A 201 1.51 7.03 12.24
N VAL A 202 2.59 6.31 12.01
CA VAL A 202 3.95 6.70 12.40
C VAL A 202 4.82 6.90 11.17
N ASN A 203 5.47 8.04 11.09
CA ASN A 203 6.34 8.40 9.98
C ASN A 203 7.80 8.14 10.33
N GLY A 204 8.63 7.94 9.32
CA GLY A 204 10.06 7.75 9.47
C GLY A 204 10.64 6.77 8.45
N ASP A 205 11.93 6.52 8.59
CA ASP A 205 12.74 5.68 7.72
C ASP A 205 12.95 4.26 8.28
N LYS A 206 14.10 3.66 7.96
CA LYS A 206 14.48 2.33 8.45
C LYS A 206 14.48 2.22 9.99
N ASN A 207 14.80 3.30 10.72
CA ASN A 207 14.89 3.28 12.16
C ASN A 207 13.55 2.92 12.82
N ILE A 208 12.45 3.54 12.35
CA ILE A 208 11.11 3.19 12.87
C ILE A 208 10.69 1.77 12.46
N VAL A 209 11.10 1.30 11.28
CA VAL A 209 10.88 -0.10 10.86
C VAL A 209 11.57 -1.05 11.84
N ASP A 210 12.83 -0.81 12.20
CA ASP A 210 13.57 -1.65 13.14
C ASP A 210 12.92 -1.64 14.54
N LEU A 211 12.42 -0.50 15.01
CA LEU A 211 11.64 -0.41 16.26
C LEU A 211 10.39 -1.28 16.22
N ILE A 212 9.62 -1.25 15.10
CA ILE A 212 8.45 -2.09 14.89
C ILE A 212 8.81 -3.58 14.94
N LEU A 213 9.90 -3.98 14.27
CA LEU A 213 10.32 -5.38 14.20
C LEU A 213 10.82 -5.91 15.56
N GLN A 214 11.45 -5.07 16.37
CA GLN A 214 12.00 -5.42 17.68
C GLN A 214 10.98 -5.35 18.82
N CYS A 215 9.89 -4.58 18.68
CA CYS A 215 8.91 -4.37 19.73
C CYS A 215 8.12 -5.66 20.04
N GLU A 216 8.24 -6.20 21.23
CA GLU A 216 7.56 -7.43 21.68
C GLU A 216 6.02 -7.29 21.72
N ASP A 217 5.52 -6.08 21.93
CA ASP A 217 4.08 -5.80 21.99
C ASP A 217 3.39 -5.86 20.63
N ILE A 218 4.14 -5.85 19.52
CA ILE A 218 3.61 -6.03 18.17
C ILE A 218 3.62 -7.52 17.82
N SER A 219 2.43 -8.09 17.62
CA SER A 219 2.23 -9.52 17.38
C SER A 219 2.31 -9.91 15.91
N SER A 220 2.05 -8.97 15.00
CA SER A 220 2.02 -9.24 13.55
C SER A 220 2.51 -8.05 12.75
N VAL A 221 3.21 -8.35 11.63
CA VAL A 221 3.69 -7.34 10.68
C VAL A 221 3.26 -7.72 9.27
N SER A 222 2.62 -6.78 8.57
CA SER A 222 2.32 -6.88 7.15
C SER A 222 3.20 -5.88 6.39
N PHE A 223 3.84 -6.36 5.34
CA PHE A 223 4.76 -5.57 4.51
C PHE A 223 4.49 -5.76 3.03
N VAL A 224 4.53 -4.67 2.29
CA VAL A 224 4.63 -4.68 0.81
C VAL A 224 5.75 -3.73 0.39
N GLY A 225 6.67 -4.21 -0.46
CA GLY A 225 7.77 -3.39 -0.95
C GLY A 225 8.77 -4.17 -1.79
N SER A 226 10.06 -3.77 -1.77
CA SER A 226 11.09 -4.45 -2.53
C SER A 226 11.47 -5.80 -1.93
N THR A 227 11.87 -6.77 -2.77
CA THR A 227 12.24 -8.12 -2.35
C THR A 227 13.33 -8.17 -1.28
N PRO A 228 14.43 -7.38 -1.34
CA PRO A 228 15.44 -7.38 -0.29
C PRO A 228 14.89 -6.96 1.07
N VAL A 229 14.01 -5.95 1.10
CA VAL A 229 13.37 -5.46 2.33
C VAL A 229 12.34 -6.47 2.84
N ALA A 230 11.56 -7.10 1.96
CA ALA A 230 10.62 -8.17 2.33
C ALA A 230 11.35 -9.33 3.02
N LYS A 231 12.49 -9.76 2.47
CA LYS A 231 13.33 -10.80 3.06
C LYS A 231 13.88 -10.39 4.43
N TYR A 232 14.33 -9.14 4.57
CA TYR A 232 14.79 -8.60 5.85
C TYR A 232 13.68 -8.64 6.91
N ILE A 233 12.52 -8.09 6.61
CA ILE A 233 11.38 -8.04 7.52
C ILE A 233 10.92 -9.45 7.91
N TYR A 234 10.82 -10.37 6.95
CA TYR A 234 10.48 -11.76 7.23
C TYR A 234 11.45 -12.41 8.21
N THR A 235 12.76 -12.20 7.97
CA THR A 235 13.81 -12.77 8.81
C THR A 235 13.76 -12.21 10.24
N GLU A 236 13.64 -10.89 10.40
CA GLU A 236 13.59 -10.25 11.73
C GLU A 236 12.31 -10.62 12.50
N CYS A 237 11.15 -10.65 11.84
CA CYS A 237 9.90 -11.10 12.47
C CYS A 237 9.97 -12.57 12.92
N SER A 238 10.60 -13.44 12.13
CA SER A 238 10.74 -14.86 12.46
C SER A 238 11.59 -15.07 13.73
N LYS A 239 12.60 -14.22 13.95
CA LYS A 239 13.44 -14.27 15.18
C LYS A 239 12.64 -13.93 16.45
N THR A 240 11.59 -13.16 16.34
CA THR A 240 10.77 -12.68 17.46
C THR A 240 9.38 -13.32 17.51
N ASN A 241 9.17 -14.41 16.76
CA ASN A 241 7.90 -15.17 16.69
C ASN A 241 6.68 -14.32 16.28
N LYS A 242 6.88 -13.22 15.56
CA LYS A 242 5.77 -12.41 15.02
C LYS A 242 5.16 -13.10 13.83
N ARG A 243 3.84 -13.03 13.69
CA ARG A 243 3.21 -13.32 12.41
C ARG A 243 3.68 -12.33 11.36
N VAL A 244 4.05 -12.80 10.18
CA VAL A 244 4.55 -11.93 9.12
C VAL A 244 3.97 -12.30 7.77
N GLN A 245 3.54 -11.27 7.03
CA GLN A 245 3.26 -11.34 5.61
C GLN A 245 4.15 -10.31 4.91
N ALA A 246 5.17 -10.77 4.21
CA ALA A 246 6.14 -9.90 3.54
C ALA A 246 6.08 -10.15 2.02
N LEU A 247 5.47 -9.20 1.30
CA LEU A 247 5.27 -9.26 -0.14
C LEU A 247 6.35 -8.44 -0.85
N GLY A 248 7.08 -9.09 -1.75
CA GLY A 248 8.18 -8.52 -2.50
C GLY A 248 7.81 -8.11 -3.93
N GLY A 249 8.84 -7.87 -4.75
CA GLY A 249 8.69 -7.52 -6.16
C GLY A 249 8.32 -8.73 -7.03
N ALA A 250 7.87 -8.44 -8.25
CA ALA A 250 7.49 -9.44 -9.25
C ALA A 250 8.12 -9.12 -10.61
N LYS A 251 8.07 -10.10 -11.52
CA LYS A 251 8.32 -9.99 -12.96
C LYS A 251 7.15 -10.64 -13.68
N ASN A 252 6.16 -9.81 -14.03
CA ASN A 252 4.94 -10.30 -14.65
C ASN A 252 5.13 -10.47 -16.15
N HIS A 253 4.72 -11.60 -16.68
CA HIS A 253 4.82 -11.97 -18.09
C HIS A 253 3.43 -11.99 -18.71
N MET A 254 3.31 -11.50 -19.94
CA MET A 254 2.11 -11.55 -20.76
C MET A 254 2.42 -12.40 -22.00
N LEU A 255 1.74 -13.53 -22.12
CA LEU A 255 1.79 -14.39 -23.32
C LEU A 255 0.71 -13.90 -24.29
N ILE A 256 1.09 -13.64 -25.55
CA ILE A 256 0.19 -13.21 -26.61
C ILE A 256 0.17 -14.31 -27.67
N MET A 257 -0.94 -15.04 -27.75
CA MET A 257 -1.12 -16.16 -28.68
C MET A 257 -1.41 -15.65 -30.09
N GLU A 258 -1.17 -16.49 -31.11
CA GLU A 258 -1.33 -16.13 -32.53
C GLU A 258 -2.74 -15.68 -32.90
N ASP A 259 -3.74 -16.22 -32.23
CA ASP A 259 -5.17 -15.92 -32.44
C ASP A 259 -5.70 -14.78 -31.55
N ALA A 260 -4.83 -14.09 -30.79
CA ALA A 260 -5.23 -12.95 -29.95
C ALA A 260 -5.66 -11.76 -30.79
N ASN A 261 -6.65 -11.01 -30.28
CA ASN A 261 -6.94 -9.69 -30.81
C ASN A 261 -5.76 -8.75 -30.54
N LEU A 262 -5.05 -8.38 -31.58
CA LEU A 262 -3.81 -7.61 -31.47
C LEU A 262 -4.00 -6.23 -30.85
N GLU A 263 -5.09 -5.53 -31.22
CA GLU A 263 -5.44 -4.23 -30.65
C GLU A 263 -5.66 -4.31 -29.14
N ASP A 264 -6.47 -5.26 -28.70
CA ASP A 264 -6.78 -5.44 -27.27
C ASP A 264 -5.54 -5.88 -26.49
N ALA A 265 -4.72 -6.77 -27.06
CA ALA A 265 -3.47 -7.21 -26.44
C ALA A 265 -2.48 -6.06 -26.24
N VAL A 266 -2.30 -5.19 -27.25
CA VAL A 266 -1.40 -4.02 -27.15
C VAL A 266 -1.98 -2.97 -26.20
N ASN A 267 -3.27 -2.67 -26.26
CA ASN A 267 -3.91 -1.73 -25.33
C ASN A 267 -3.79 -2.22 -23.88
N GLY A 268 -4.06 -3.51 -23.66
CA GLY A 268 -3.89 -4.14 -22.34
C GLY A 268 -2.44 -4.06 -21.83
N LEU A 269 -1.47 -4.31 -22.71
CA LEU A 269 -0.05 -4.19 -22.35
C LEU A 269 0.34 -2.75 -22.02
N ILE A 270 -0.07 -1.77 -22.83
CA ILE A 270 0.22 -0.35 -22.56
C ILE A 270 -0.32 0.06 -21.20
N GLY A 271 -1.58 -0.23 -20.91
CA GLY A 271 -2.17 0.07 -19.61
C GLY A 271 -1.47 -0.62 -18.44
N ALA A 272 -1.05 -1.88 -18.62
CA ALA A 272 -0.39 -2.67 -17.59
C ALA A 272 1.10 -2.32 -17.41
N ALA A 273 1.82 -1.97 -18.47
CA ALA A 273 3.27 -1.70 -18.43
C ALA A 273 3.58 -0.23 -18.11
N PHE A 274 2.85 0.72 -18.70
CA PHE A 274 3.12 2.15 -18.59
C PHE A 274 2.23 2.87 -17.56
N GLY A 275 1.10 2.29 -17.18
CA GLY A 275 0.23 2.85 -16.16
C GLY A 275 1.01 3.10 -14.86
N SER A 276 0.82 4.31 -14.25
CA SER A 276 1.57 4.74 -13.08
C SER A 276 3.10 4.69 -13.29
N ALA A 277 3.57 5.05 -14.48
CA ALA A 277 4.98 5.01 -14.90
C ALA A 277 5.68 3.65 -14.68
N GLY A 278 4.93 2.55 -14.75
CA GLY A 278 5.44 1.20 -14.50
C GLY A 278 5.72 0.85 -13.03
N GLU A 279 5.35 1.72 -12.09
CA GLU A 279 5.62 1.55 -10.65
C GLU A 279 4.60 0.63 -9.93
N ARG A 280 3.71 -0.02 -10.67
CA ARG A 280 2.78 -1.01 -10.11
C ARG A 280 3.48 -2.34 -9.84
N CYS A 281 3.15 -2.99 -8.73
CA CYS A 281 3.65 -4.35 -8.43
C CYS A 281 3.20 -5.38 -9.46
N MET A 282 2.04 -5.16 -10.09
CA MET A 282 1.45 -6.01 -11.14
C MET A 282 1.76 -5.50 -12.56
N ALA A 283 2.68 -4.53 -12.73
CA ALA A 283 3.08 -4.05 -14.05
C ALA A 283 3.63 -5.20 -14.91
N THR A 284 3.19 -5.27 -16.16
CA THR A 284 3.73 -6.26 -17.11
C THR A 284 5.15 -5.86 -17.50
N SER A 285 6.11 -6.68 -17.12
CA SER A 285 7.54 -6.44 -17.36
C SER A 285 8.05 -7.09 -18.65
N VAL A 286 7.37 -8.15 -19.11
CA VAL A 286 7.78 -8.94 -20.28
C VAL A 286 6.55 -9.26 -21.11
N ALA A 287 6.59 -8.94 -22.39
CA ALA A 287 5.61 -9.40 -23.39
C ALA A 287 6.24 -10.51 -24.24
N MET A 288 5.53 -11.60 -24.41
CA MET A 288 5.97 -12.80 -25.12
C MET A 288 4.99 -13.13 -26.25
N PRO A 289 5.08 -12.46 -27.41
CA PRO A 289 4.27 -12.81 -28.58
C PRO A 289 4.74 -14.15 -29.15
N VAL A 290 3.78 -15.06 -29.40
CA VAL A 290 4.03 -16.42 -29.88
C VAL A 290 3.82 -16.50 -31.39
N GLY A 291 4.75 -17.14 -32.11
CA GLY A 291 4.63 -17.40 -33.54
C GLY A 291 4.70 -16.13 -34.41
N ASN A 292 3.89 -16.09 -35.46
CA ASN A 292 3.96 -15.05 -36.51
C ASN A 292 3.43 -13.66 -36.06
N ILE A 293 2.82 -13.56 -34.87
CA ILE A 293 2.27 -12.30 -34.36
C ILE A 293 3.34 -11.34 -33.86
N GLN A 294 4.60 -11.77 -33.68
CA GLN A 294 5.68 -10.97 -33.07
C GLN A 294 5.87 -9.63 -33.79
N LYS A 295 6.07 -9.63 -35.10
CA LYS A 295 6.34 -8.40 -35.84
C LYS A 295 5.15 -7.43 -35.83
N PRO A 296 3.94 -7.80 -36.22
CA PRO A 296 2.79 -6.90 -36.17
C PRO A 296 2.50 -6.40 -34.73
N PHE A 297 2.71 -7.23 -33.69
CA PHE A 297 2.59 -6.81 -32.29
C PHE A 297 3.59 -5.72 -31.93
N MET A 298 4.88 -5.90 -32.29
CA MET A 298 5.92 -4.92 -31.99
C MET A 298 5.71 -3.60 -32.73
N ASP A 299 5.28 -3.65 -33.99
CA ASP A 299 5.02 -2.44 -34.78
C ASP A 299 3.87 -1.63 -34.16
N LEU A 300 2.75 -2.27 -33.80
CA LEU A 300 1.62 -1.62 -33.14
C LEU A 300 1.96 -1.12 -31.73
N LEU A 301 2.74 -1.88 -30.97
CA LEU A 301 3.21 -1.47 -29.65
C LEU A 301 4.07 -0.19 -29.72
N LYS A 302 5.03 -0.15 -30.65
CA LYS A 302 5.88 1.03 -30.88
C LYS A 302 5.03 2.25 -31.26
N GLU A 303 4.08 2.07 -32.19
CA GLU A 303 3.17 3.15 -32.61
C GLU A 303 2.40 3.72 -31.43
N LYS A 304 1.74 2.87 -30.62
CA LYS A 304 0.92 3.32 -29.49
C LYS A 304 1.75 3.86 -28.35
N ALA A 305 2.86 3.23 -27.99
CA ALA A 305 3.74 3.69 -26.92
C ALA A 305 4.33 5.08 -27.21
N SER A 306 4.68 5.38 -28.48
CA SER A 306 5.20 6.70 -28.86
C SER A 306 4.18 7.83 -28.78
N LYS A 307 2.89 7.51 -28.68
CA LYS A 307 1.81 8.49 -28.58
C LYS A 307 1.39 8.81 -27.15
N ILE A 308 1.89 8.06 -26.15
CA ILE A 308 1.55 8.28 -24.74
C ILE A 308 1.97 9.69 -24.31
N LYS A 309 1.00 10.46 -23.83
CA LYS A 309 1.23 11.81 -23.32
C LYS A 309 1.74 11.75 -21.89
N VAL A 310 3.02 12.06 -21.71
CA VAL A 310 3.66 12.18 -20.40
C VAL A 310 3.55 13.60 -19.91
N GLY A 311 3.03 13.81 -18.69
CA GLY A 311 2.82 15.16 -18.17
C GLY A 311 2.53 15.19 -16.67
N GLU A 312 2.07 16.32 -16.17
CA GLU A 312 1.70 16.50 -14.76
C GLU A 312 0.55 15.61 -14.36
N SER A 313 0.58 15.13 -13.13
CA SER A 313 -0.38 14.14 -12.60
C SER A 313 -1.84 14.61 -12.57
N LEU A 314 -2.06 15.92 -12.42
CA LEU A 314 -3.40 16.52 -12.37
C LEU A 314 -3.85 17.14 -13.70
N ASP A 315 -2.99 17.16 -14.74
CA ASP A 315 -3.39 17.56 -16.07
C ASP A 315 -4.29 16.47 -16.68
N PRO A 316 -5.55 16.79 -17.03
CA PRO A 316 -6.48 15.81 -17.60
C PRO A 316 -6.03 15.26 -18.98
N GLN A 317 -5.05 15.89 -19.64
CA GLN A 317 -4.49 15.42 -20.90
C GLN A 317 -3.32 14.42 -20.70
N SER A 318 -2.79 14.30 -19.49
CA SER A 318 -1.71 13.37 -19.18
C SER A 318 -2.23 11.95 -19.10
N GLU A 319 -1.57 11.02 -19.82
CA GLU A 319 -1.86 9.59 -19.79
C GLU A 319 -0.88 8.83 -18.88
N MET A 320 0.30 9.39 -18.67
CA MET A 320 1.31 8.86 -17.75
C MET A 320 1.97 10.03 -16.99
N GLY A 321 2.08 9.89 -15.67
CA GLY A 321 2.79 10.83 -14.81
C GLY A 321 4.28 10.54 -14.70
N PRO A 322 5.03 11.34 -13.91
CA PRO A 322 6.45 11.11 -13.64
C PRO A 322 6.71 9.93 -12.72
N LEU A 323 7.97 9.47 -12.65
CA LEU A 323 8.46 8.60 -11.60
C LEU A 323 8.53 9.36 -10.25
N ILE A 324 8.40 8.63 -9.15
CA ILE A 324 8.24 9.18 -7.79
C ILE A 324 9.40 10.09 -7.34
N THR A 325 10.64 9.81 -7.73
CA THR A 325 11.80 10.63 -7.38
C THR A 325 12.85 10.67 -8.50
N LYS A 326 13.73 11.66 -8.43
CA LYS A 326 14.87 11.80 -9.35
C LYS A 326 15.83 10.61 -9.26
N GLU A 327 16.08 10.11 -8.06
CA GLU A 327 16.93 8.94 -7.81
C GLU A 327 16.33 7.68 -8.43
N HIS A 328 15.01 7.52 -8.35
CA HIS A 328 14.31 6.40 -8.98
C HIS A 328 14.41 6.48 -10.51
N LYS A 329 14.27 7.69 -11.09
CA LYS A 329 14.48 7.92 -12.51
C LYS A 329 15.90 7.51 -12.94
N GLN A 330 16.93 7.94 -12.19
CA GLN A 330 18.33 7.56 -12.50
C GLN A 330 18.53 6.04 -12.45
N LYS A 331 17.91 5.38 -11.48
CA LYS A 331 17.95 3.92 -11.39
C LYS A 331 17.32 3.25 -12.61
N VAL A 332 16.16 3.73 -13.07
CA VAL A 332 15.50 3.19 -14.28
C VAL A 332 16.39 3.39 -15.50
N LEU A 333 16.95 4.60 -15.69
CA LEU A 333 17.87 4.89 -16.79
C LEU A 333 19.10 3.97 -16.78
N SER A 334 19.69 3.71 -15.61
CA SER A 334 20.83 2.79 -15.48
C SER A 334 20.50 1.34 -15.89
N TYR A 335 19.27 0.90 -15.69
CA TYR A 335 18.83 -0.42 -16.17
C TYR A 335 18.62 -0.45 -17.68
N ILE A 336 18.10 0.63 -18.26
CA ILE A 336 17.96 0.76 -19.72
C ILE A 336 19.34 0.71 -20.38
N GLU A 337 20.31 1.50 -19.87
CA GLU A 337 21.68 1.50 -20.35
C GLU A 337 22.33 0.11 -20.29
N LYS A 338 22.18 -0.60 -19.14
CA LYS A 338 22.68 -1.98 -19.00
C LYS A 338 21.99 -2.94 -19.97
N GLY A 339 20.68 -2.80 -20.17
CA GLY A 339 19.93 -3.61 -21.14
C GLY A 339 20.45 -3.41 -22.55
N CYS A 340 20.68 -2.18 -22.98
CA CYS A 340 21.24 -1.86 -24.29
C CYS A 340 22.67 -2.43 -24.52
N LEU A 341 23.44 -2.59 -23.44
CA LEU A 341 24.78 -3.21 -23.53
C LEU A 341 24.72 -4.75 -23.62
N LEU A 342 23.69 -5.37 -23.03
CA LEU A 342 23.53 -6.83 -23.00
C LEU A 342 22.81 -7.37 -24.23
N TYR A 343 21.87 -6.60 -24.77
CA TYR A 343 21.12 -6.89 -25.99
C TYR A 343 21.66 -5.97 -27.08
N THR A 344 22.75 -6.41 -27.73
CA THR A 344 23.25 -5.77 -28.93
C THR A 344 22.27 -5.96 -30.08
N SER A 345 22.51 -5.31 -31.23
CA SER A 345 21.67 -5.35 -32.42
C SER A 345 21.29 -6.79 -32.88
N ASP A 346 22.08 -7.75 -32.48
CA ASP A 346 21.84 -9.18 -32.79
C ASP A 346 20.71 -9.82 -31.98
N ALA A 347 20.26 -9.20 -30.89
CA ALA A 347 19.09 -9.67 -30.14
C ALA A 347 17.76 -9.09 -30.69
N ALA A 348 17.86 -8.23 -31.70
CA ALA A 348 16.71 -7.60 -32.37
C ALA A 348 16.48 -8.17 -33.79
N ASP A 349 17.33 -9.08 -34.26
CA ASP A 349 17.19 -9.81 -35.55
C ASP A 349 16.32 -11.06 -35.41
#